data_5e6fffeef230454584076ff56f379bd3
#
_entry.id   5e6fffeef230454584076ff56f379bd3
#
_cell.length_a   1.000
_cell.length_b   1.000
_cell.length_c   1.000
_cell.angle_alpha   90.00
_cell.angle_beta   90.00
_cell.angle_gamma   90.00
#
_symmetry.space_group_name_H-M   'P 1'
#
loop_
_entity.id
_entity.type
_entity.pdbx_description
1 polymer ?
#
loop_
_entity_poly.entity_id
_entity_poly.type
_entity_poly.pdbx_seq_one_letter_code
_entity_poly.pdbx_strand_id
1 'polypeptide(L)'
;MRDVKREETPTDLDCPKCAKKLVIKWGRNGKFIACQGYPECRFTGEFKTLPDGKIEIQEAPTTDEKCPNCQEPMMVKTGRFGRFLACSAYPKCKTTKPITTGIQCPDCKQGELTQKRTRFGKAFYSCTRYPDCKYAIWDKPIKDKPCPQCHGPFLTERFTKKEGASIRCPNKECGYSEKVAEPSAG
;
A
#
# COMPACT_ATOMS: atom_id res chain seq x y z
N MET A 1 -16.10 31.61 -1.18
CA MET A 1 -15.26 30.45 -0.80
C MET A 1 -15.69 30.09 0.61
N ARG A 2 -16.26 28.89 0.81
CA ARG A 2 -16.70 28.47 2.14
C ARG A 2 -15.49 27.91 2.88
N ASP A 3 -15.05 28.62 3.92
CA ASP A 3 -14.08 28.09 4.88
C ASP A 3 -14.72 26.91 5.62
N VAL A 4 -14.42 25.71 5.15
CA VAL A 4 -14.72 24.49 5.89
C VAL A 4 -13.77 24.50 7.08
N LYS A 5 -14.25 24.97 8.25
CA LYS A 5 -13.57 24.76 9.53
C LYS A 5 -13.27 23.26 9.63
N ARG A 6 -12.02 22.89 9.49
CA ARG A 6 -11.55 21.52 9.68
C ARG A 6 -11.73 21.21 11.16
N GLU A 7 -12.79 20.49 11.48
CA GLU A 7 -13.06 20.04 12.84
C GLU A 7 -11.90 19.14 13.28
N GLU A 8 -11.11 19.66 14.22
CA GLU A 8 -10.08 18.90 14.91
C GLU A 8 -10.75 18.22 16.10
N THR A 9 -10.78 16.89 16.11
CA THR A 9 -11.30 16.14 17.24
C THR A 9 -10.14 15.80 18.18
N PRO A 10 -10.13 16.36 19.41
CA PRO A 10 -9.10 16.02 20.39
C PRO A 10 -9.20 14.54 20.78
N THR A 11 -8.08 13.93 21.09
CA THR A 11 -8.00 12.54 21.59
C THR A 11 -7.29 12.53 22.94
N ASP A 12 -7.55 11.49 23.74
CA ASP A 12 -6.87 11.31 25.03
C ASP A 12 -5.44 10.74 24.89
N LEU A 13 -5.00 10.47 23.67
CA LEU A 13 -3.71 9.86 23.37
C LEU A 13 -2.59 10.89 23.40
N ASP A 14 -1.47 10.50 23.98
CA ASP A 14 -0.27 11.31 24.02
C ASP A 14 0.66 11.00 22.83
N CYS A 15 1.33 12.04 22.35
CA CYS A 15 2.26 11.91 21.25
C CYS A 15 3.53 11.17 21.71
N PRO A 16 3.95 10.07 21.04
CA PRO A 16 5.14 9.32 21.44
C PRO A 16 6.46 10.09 21.27
N LYS A 17 6.41 11.23 20.55
CA LYS A 17 7.61 12.06 20.32
C LYS A 17 7.77 13.24 21.26
N CYS A 18 6.68 13.84 21.75
CA CYS A 18 6.73 15.08 22.54
C CYS A 18 5.74 15.13 23.69
N ALA A 19 5.02 14.03 23.98
CA ALA A 19 4.01 13.90 25.03
C ALA A 19 2.86 14.93 25.01
N LYS A 20 2.72 15.74 23.94
CA LYS A 20 1.55 16.61 23.73
C LYS A 20 0.38 15.77 23.21
N LYS A 21 -0.85 16.22 23.43
CA LYS A 21 -2.06 15.52 22.97
C LYS A 21 -2.11 15.37 21.44
N LEU A 22 -2.71 14.27 20.99
CA LEU A 22 -2.98 14.00 19.60
C LEU A 22 -4.38 14.45 19.21
N VAL A 23 -4.55 14.89 17.97
CA VAL A 23 -5.83 15.32 17.40
C VAL A 23 -6.10 14.61 16.09
N ILE A 24 -7.36 14.28 15.84
CA ILE A 24 -7.78 13.75 14.56
C ILE A 24 -8.03 14.91 13.60
N LYS A 25 -7.37 14.84 12.45
CA LYS A 25 -7.54 15.81 11.36
C LYS A 25 -8.03 15.12 10.10
N TRP A 26 -8.75 15.87 9.28
CA TRP A 26 -9.14 15.41 7.94
C TRP A 26 -8.06 15.78 6.93
N GLY A 27 -7.49 14.76 6.29
CA GLY A 27 -6.54 14.91 5.20
C GLY A 27 -7.13 14.50 3.85
N ARG A 28 -6.32 14.59 2.80
CA ARG A 28 -6.72 14.22 1.43
C ARG A 28 -7.06 12.72 1.29
N ASN A 29 -6.47 11.87 2.12
CA ASN A 29 -6.63 10.41 2.09
C ASN A 29 -7.57 9.88 3.20
N GLY A 30 -8.26 10.76 3.94
CA GLY A 30 -9.14 10.41 5.05
C GLY A 30 -8.71 11.00 6.38
N LYS A 31 -9.27 10.49 7.47
CA LYS A 31 -8.94 10.89 8.84
C LYS A 31 -7.55 10.35 9.22
N PHE A 32 -6.75 11.16 9.88
CA PHE A 32 -5.45 10.77 10.43
C PHE A 32 -5.22 11.45 11.79
N ILE A 33 -4.37 10.86 12.60
CA ILE A 33 -3.92 11.43 13.87
C ILE A 33 -2.69 12.32 13.61
N ALA A 34 -2.68 13.51 14.23
CA ALA A 34 -1.57 14.43 14.20
C ALA A 34 -1.29 14.98 15.58
N CYS A 35 -0.04 15.34 15.85
CA CYS A 35 0.33 16.01 17.10
C CYS A 35 -0.17 17.45 17.13
N GLN A 36 -0.74 17.88 18.26
CA GLN A 36 -1.17 19.25 18.48
C GLN A 36 0.03 20.23 18.51
N GLY A 37 1.22 19.73 18.80
CA GLY A 37 2.46 20.52 18.81
C GLY A 37 3.02 20.86 17.42
N TYR A 38 2.24 20.72 16.35
CA TYR A 38 2.66 21.18 15.02
C TYR A 38 2.80 22.73 15.01
N PRO A 39 3.83 23.30 14.40
CA PRO A 39 4.85 22.69 13.50
C PRO A 39 6.10 22.10 14.19
N GLU A 40 6.27 22.28 15.49
CA GLU A 40 7.45 21.80 16.23
C GLU A 40 7.53 20.27 16.22
N CYS A 41 6.43 19.60 16.52
CA CYS A 41 6.30 18.16 16.40
C CYS A 41 5.46 17.78 15.18
N ARG A 42 6.09 17.11 14.23
CA ARG A 42 5.46 16.67 12.98
C ARG A 42 5.01 15.20 13.02
N PHE A 43 4.66 14.71 14.21
CA PHE A 43 4.13 13.36 14.34
C PHE A 43 2.76 13.26 13.66
N THR A 44 2.61 12.27 12.79
CA THR A 44 1.34 11.87 12.17
C THR A 44 1.30 10.34 12.12
N GLY A 45 0.11 9.76 12.32
CA GLY A 45 -0.11 8.33 12.29
C GLY A 45 -1.48 7.96 11.73
N GLU A 46 -1.65 6.71 11.36
CA GLU A 46 -2.95 6.11 11.10
C GLU A 46 -3.53 5.61 12.42
N PHE A 47 -4.85 5.56 12.54
CA PHE A 47 -5.52 5.07 13.73
C PHE A 47 -6.67 4.13 13.38
N LYS A 48 -6.99 3.27 14.31
CA LYS A 48 -8.15 2.38 14.24
C LYS A 48 -9.09 2.73 15.39
N THR A 49 -10.37 2.88 15.07
CA THR A 49 -11.38 3.02 16.11
C THR A 49 -11.86 1.62 16.49
N LEU A 50 -11.70 1.25 17.75
CA LEU A 50 -12.20 0.01 18.32
C LEU A 50 -13.72 0.08 18.50
N PRO A 51 -14.40 -1.06 18.61
CA PRO A 51 -15.85 -1.11 18.87
C PRO A 51 -16.26 -0.34 20.14
N ASP A 52 -15.39 -0.24 21.13
CA ASP A 52 -15.56 0.52 22.38
C ASP A 52 -15.40 2.03 22.23
N GLY A 53 -15.20 2.53 20.98
CA GLY A 53 -14.95 3.94 20.72
C GLY A 53 -13.54 4.42 21.06
N LYS A 54 -12.68 3.55 21.58
CA LYS A 54 -11.26 3.87 21.85
C LYS A 54 -10.49 3.96 20.54
N ILE A 55 -9.55 4.87 20.52
CA ILE A 55 -8.68 5.12 19.37
C ILE A 55 -7.32 4.48 19.69
N GLU A 56 -6.87 3.60 18.81
CA GLU A 56 -5.57 2.98 18.89
C GLU A 56 -4.69 3.49 17.75
N ILE A 57 -3.47 3.94 18.09
CA ILE A 57 -2.50 4.37 17.08
C ILE A 57 -2.01 3.11 16.39
N GLN A 58 -2.21 3.02 15.08
CA GLN A 58 -1.52 2.03 14.28
C GLN A 58 -0.11 2.55 14.01
N GLU A 59 0.85 1.97 14.69
CA GLU A 59 2.24 2.15 14.28
C GLU A 59 2.40 1.60 12.87
N ALA A 60 2.97 2.44 11.98
CA ALA A 60 3.26 1.99 10.63
C ALA A 60 4.15 0.75 10.74
N PRO A 61 3.75 -0.39 10.17
CA PRO A 61 4.54 -1.61 10.29
C PRO A 61 5.95 -1.33 9.76
N THR A 62 6.92 -1.44 10.66
CA THR A 62 8.33 -1.41 10.29
C THR A 62 8.64 -2.71 9.56
N THR A 63 9.36 -2.60 8.47
CA THR A 63 9.84 -3.77 7.73
C THR A 63 11.29 -4.03 8.12
N ASP A 64 11.72 -5.28 7.99
CA ASP A 64 13.12 -5.67 8.21
C ASP A 64 14.06 -5.09 7.13
N GLU A 65 13.50 -4.45 6.11
CA GLU A 65 14.28 -3.80 5.07
C GLU A 65 15.00 -2.55 5.59
N LYS A 66 16.31 -2.52 5.39
CA LYS A 66 17.16 -1.39 5.73
C LYS A 66 17.20 -0.36 4.59
N CYS A 67 17.25 0.89 4.97
CA CYS A 67 17.41 1.98 4.03
C CYS A 67 18.80 1.89 3.33
N PRO A 68 18.88 1.92 2.00
CA PRO A 68 20.16 1.81 1.29
C PRO A 68 21.08 3.02 1.51
N ASN A 69 20.54 4.12 2.02
CA ASN A 69 21.28 5.38 2.18
C ASN A 69 21.79 5.60 3.62
N CYS A 70 21.04 5.21 4.65
CA CYS A 70 21.40 5.44 6.05
C CYS A 70 21.28 4.19 6.93
N GLN A 71 20.94 3.05 6.37
CA GLN A 71 20.76 1.75 7.03
C GLN A 71 19.70 1.69 8.13
N GLU A 72 18.98 2.77 8.38
CA GLU A 72 17.84 2.79 9.28
C GLU A 72 16.68 1.94 8.75
N PRO A 73 15.85 1.37 9.63
CA PRO A 73 14.72 0.55 9.20
C PRO A 73 13.75 1.35 8.33
N MET A 74 13.14 0.68 7.38
CA MET A 74 12.09 1.30 6.56
C MET A 74 10.71 0.99 7.13
N MET A 75 9.80 1.96 7.01
CA MET A 75 8.41 1.83 7.44
C MET A 75 7.46 1.94 6.26
N VAL A 76 6.36 1.21 6.33
CA VAL A 76 5.30 1.30 5.32
C VAL A 76 4.49 2.57 5.55
N LYS A 77 4.43 3.42 4.53
CA LYS A 77 3.56 4.61 4.51
C LYS A 77 2.58 4.54 3.36
N THR A 78 1.42 5.17 3.55
CA THR A 78 0.40 5.29 2.51
C THR A 78 0.50 6.66 1.85
N GLY A 79 0.67 6.68 0.55
CA GLY A 79 0.73 7.89 -0.26
C GLY A 79 -0.36 7.95 -1.33
N ARG A 80 -0.31 8.98 -2.19
CA ARG A 80 -1.28 9.20 -3.27
C ARG A 80 -1.40 8.01 -4.23
N PHE A 81 -0.31 7.31 -4.46
CA PHE A 81 -0.24 6.20 -5.42
C PHE A 81 -0.29 4.81 -4.79
N GLY A 82 -0.53 4.73 -3.48
CA GLY A 82 -0.58 3.48 -2.71
C GLY A 82 0.44 3.43 -1.59
N ARG A 83 0.70 2.22 -1.10
CA ARG A 83 1.68 1.98 -0.04
C ARG A 83 3.09 2.00 -0.61
N PHE A 84 4.02 2.54 0.16
CA PHE A 84 5.45 2.58 -0.17
C PHE A 84 6.28 2.48 1.12
N LEU A 85 7.52 2.09 0.97
CA LEU A 85 8.50 2.09 2.06
C LEU A 85 9.14 3.46 2.14
N ALA A 86 9.19 4.04 3.33
CA ALA A 86 9.88 5.28 3.62
C ALA A 86 10.88 5.06 4.76
N CYS A 87 12.01 5.72 4.69
CA CYS A 87 13.00 5.67 5.76
C CYS A 87 12.42 6.23 7.07
N SER A 88 12.67 5.56 8.19
CA SER A 88 12.26 6.02 9.53
C SER A 88 12.94 7.33 9.94
N ALA A 89 14.15 7.57 9.44
CA ALA A 89 14.92 8.80 9.70
C ALA A 89 14.39 10.05 8.96
N TYR A 90 13.22 9.97 8.32
CA TYR A 90 12.62 11.17 7.71
C TYR A 90 12.36 12.27 8.78
N PRO A 91 12.71 13.54 8.54
CA PRO A 91 13.10 14.19 7.28
C PRO A 91 14.60 14.19 6.96
N LYS A 92 15.46 13.67 7.82
CA LYS A 92 16.92 13.60 7.60
C LYS A 92 17.25 12.76 6.36
N CYS A 93 16.63 11.61 6.23
CA CYS A 93 16.73 10.75 5.07
C CYS A 93 15.38 10.67 4.34
N LYS A 94 15.35 11.08 3.07
CA LYS A 94 14.14 11.12 2.22
C LYS A 94 14.01 9.90 1.31
N THR A 95 14.75 8.84 1.58
CA THR A 95 14.73 7.62 0.76
C THR A 95 13.36 6.94 0.82
N THR A 96 12.81 6.63 -0.34
CA THR A 96 11.57 5.88 -0.49
C THR A 96 11.76 4.76 -1.49
N LYS A 97 11.13 3.61 -1.24
CA LYS A 97 11.09 2.47 -2.16
C LYS A 97 9.64 2.05 -2.43
N PRO A 98 9.27 1.64 -3.64
CA PRO A 98 7.99 1.00 -3.89
C PRO A 98 7.95 -0.36 -3.18
N ILE A 99 6.78 -0.76 -2.67
CA ILE A 99 6.60 -2.13 -2.18
C ILE A 99 6.41 -3.03 -3.39
N THR A 100 7.35 -3.93 -3.60
CA THR A 100 7.31 -4.88 -4.72
C THR A 100 6.59 -6.16 -4.32
N THR A 101 6.04 -6.86 -5.29
CA THR A 101 5.40 -8.18 -5.09
C THR A 101 6.42 -9.33 -5.11
N GLY A 102 7.69 -9.05 -5.41
CA GLY A 102 8.73 -10.05 -5.62
C GLY A 102 8.55 -10.85 -6.93
N ILE A 103 7.70 -10.37 -7.84
CA ILE A 103 7.44 -11.00 -9.13
C ILE A 103 8.13 -10.18 -10.20
N GLN A 104 8.99 -10.81 -10.98
CA GLN A 104 9.67 -10.16 -12.09
C GLN A 104 8.68 -9.76 -13.19
N CYS A 105 8.91 -8.61 -13.79
CA CYS A 105 8.14 -8.16 -14.94
C CYS A 105 8.37 -9.08 -16.14
N PRO A 106 7.31 -9.65 -16.76
CA PRO A 106 7.46 -10.58 -17.88
C PRO A 106 7.98 -9.89 -19.15
N ASP A 107 7.79 -8.59 -19.24
CA ASP A 107 8.13 -7.77 -20.41
C ASP A 107 9.62 -7.40 -20.42
N CYS A 108 10.10 -6.73 -19.38
CA CYS A 108 11.48 -6.28 -19.32
C CYS A 108 12.43 -7.21 -18.56
N LYS A 109 11.92 -8.18 -17.80
CA LYS A 109 12.69 -9.15 -16.98
C LYS A 109 13.72 -8.54 -16.02
N GLN A 110 13.73 -7.22 -15.86
CA GLN A 110 14.68 -6.46 -15.03
C GLN A 110 13.99 -5.74 -13.87
N GLY A 111 12.74 -5.36 -14.04
CA GLY A 111 11.94 -4.75 -12.98
C GLY A 111 11.02 -5.75 -12.32
N GLU A 112 10.46 -5.37 -11.18
CA GLU A 112 9.47 -6.13 -10.45
C GLU A 112 8.09 -5.47 -10.54
N LEU A 113 7.04 -6.24 -10.27
CA LEU A 113 5.69 -5.70 -10.20
C LEU A 113 5.46 -5.03 -8.84
N THR A 114 4.90 -3.84 -8.88
CA THR A 114 4.51 -3.07 -7.69
C THR A 114 3.04 -2.71 -7.75
N GLN A 115 2.36 -2.79 -6.60
CA GLN A 115 0.97 -2.37 -6.47
C GLN A 115 0.87 -0.85 -6.44
N LYS A 116 0.09 -0.29 -7.34
CA LYS A 116 -0.25 1.13 -7.38
C LYS A 116 -1.77 1.31 -7.30
N ARG A 117 -2.22 2.53 -7.00
CA ARG A 117 -3.64 2.90 -7.03
C ARG A 117 -3.86 4.04 -8.02
N THR A 118 -4.96 3.95 -8.74
CA THR A 118 -5.43 5.06 -9.58
C THR A 118 -5.96 6.20 -8.72
N ARG A 119 -6.23 7.35 -9.33
CA ARG A 119 -6.88 8.49 -8.65
C ARG A 119 -8.27 8.14 -8.09
N PHE A 120 -8.90 7.09 -8.61
CA PHE A 120 -10.21 6.59 -8.16
C PHE A 120 -10.10 5.47 -7.10
N GLY A 121 -8.90 5.20 -6.58
CA GLY A 121 -8.67 4.19 -5.55
C GLY A 121 -8.55 2.75 -6.06
N LYS A 122 -8.77 2.48 -7.36
CA LYS A 122 -8.65 1.14 -7.92
C LYS A 122 -7.19 0.68 -7.95
N ALA A 123 -6.92 -0.51 -7.39
CA ALA A 123 -5.59 -1.10 -7.40
C ALA A 123 -5.23 -1.66 -8.78
N PHE A 124 -3.97 -1.53 -9.17
CA PHE A 124 -3.38 -2.15 -10.35
C PHE A 124 -1.90 -2.44 -10.08
N TYR A 125 -1.29 -3.28 -10.87
CA TYR A 125 0.11 -3.65 -10.73
C TYR A 125 0.88 -3.19 -11.96
N SER A 126 2.01 -2.55 -11.76
CA SER A 126 2.86 -2.05 -12.85
C SER A 126 4.33 -2.34 -12.58
N CYS A 127 5.12 -2.35 -13.63
CA CYS A 127 6.56 -2.49 -13.50
C CYS A 127 7.18 -1.31 -12.72
N THR A 128 8.19 -1.60 -11.88
CA THR A 128 8.97 -0.58 -11.14
C THR A 128 9.76 0.34 -12.08
N ARG A 129 10.09 -0.14 -13.29
CA ARG A 129 10.81 0.62 -14.31
C ARG A 129 9.93 1.55 -15.16
N TYR A 130 8.70 1.79 -14.77
CA TYR A 130 7.91 2.80 -15.45
C TYR A 130 8.59 4.18 -15.33
N PRO A 131 8.73 4.97 -16.42
CA PRO A 131 8.07 4.87 -17.72
C PRO A 131 8.79 4.02 -18.79
N ASP A 132 10.01 3.53 -18.55
CA ASP A 132 10.76 2.74 -19.54
C ASP A 132 10.05 1.43 -19.91
N CYS A 133 9.48 0.77 -18.91
CA CYS A 133 8.61 -0.40 -19.10
C CYS A 133 7.17 -0.05 -18.74
N LYS A 134 6.27 -0.14 -19.72
CA LYS A 134 4.85 0.22 -19.59
C LYS A 134 3.95 -0.96 -19.18
N TYR A 135 4.55 -2.09 -18.79
CA TYR A 135 3.76 -3.26 -18.38
C TYR A 135 2.89 -2.96 -17.17
N ALA A 136 1.60 -3.23 -17.30
CA ALA A 136 0.63 -3.06 -16.23
C ALA A 136 -0.52 -4.08 -16.34
N ILE A 137 -0.98 -4.57 -15.20
CA ILE A 137 -2.10 -5.50 -15.07
C ILE A 137 -3.06 -5.05 -13.96
N TRP A 138 -4.33 -5.38 -14.13
CA TRP A 138 -5.38 -5.01 -13.17
C TRP A 138 -5.63 -6.10 -12.11
N ASP A 139 -5.34 -7.34 -12.45
CA ASP A 139 -5.59 -8.49 -11.60
C ASP A 139 -4.38 -8.72 -10.67
N LYS A 140 -4.63 -9.26 -9.48
CA LYS A 140 -3.58 -9.49 -8.48
C LYS A 140 -2.65 -10.61 -8.94
N PRO A 141 -1.34 -10.37 -9.12
CA PRO A 141 -0.41 -11.43 -9.50
C PRO A 141 -0.18 -12.39 -8.33
N ILE A 142 -0.11 -13.68 -8.64
CA ILE A 142 0.18 -14.77 -7.70
C ILE A 142 1.63 -15.17 -7.90
N LYS A 143 2.43 -15.07 -6.85
CA LYS A 143 3.82 -15.49 -6.85
C LYS A 143 3.91 -17.02 -6.89
N ASP A 144 4.96 -17.54 -7.53
CA ASP A 144 5.32 -18.96 -7.57
C ASP A 144 4.26 -19.89 -8.19
N LYS A 145 3.35 -19.35 -9.02
CA LYS A 145 2.37 -20.14 -9.77
C LYS A 145 2.53 -19.90 -11.28
N PRO A 146 3.40 -20.67 -11.97
CA PRO A 146 3.57 -20.54 -13.42
C PRO A 146 2.31 -21.02 -14.15
N CYS A 147 2.08 -20.49 -15.34
CA CYS A 147 0.97 -20.93 -16.17
C CYS A 147 1.20 -22.34 -16.71
N PRO A 148 0.28 -23.30 -16.51
CA PRO A 148 0.46 -24.66 -17.00
C PRO A 148 0.37 -24.78 -18.53
N GLN A 149 -0.23 -23.81 -19.19
CA GLN A 149 -0.45 -23.83 -20.64
C GLN A 149 0.68 -23.15 -21.42
N CYS A 150 1.11 -21.94 -21.02
CA CYS A 150 2.14 -21.20 -21.74
C CYS A 150 3.45 -21.05 -20.98
N HIS A 151 3.57 -21.64 -19.80
CA HIS A 151 4.74 -21.55 -18.90
C HIS A 151 5.12 -20.12 -18.53
N GLY A 152 4.18 -19.18 -18.61
CA GLY A 152 4.37 -17.82 -18.16
C GLY A 152 4.74 -17.77 -16.66
N PRO A 153 5.54 -16.77 -16.22
CA PRO A 153 6.17 -16.77 -14.89
C PRO A 153 5.20 -16.69 -13.72
N PHE A 154 3.97 -16.27 -13.94
CA PHE A 154 2.94 -16.16 -12.90
C PHE A 154 1.54 -16.19 -13.47
N LEU A 155 0.57 -16.47 -12.62
CA LEU A 155 -0.86 -16.32 -12.86
C LEU A 155 -1.42 -15.11 -12.11
N THR A 156 -2.62 -14.68 -12.46
CA THR A 156 -3.31 -13.58 -11.80
C THR A 156 -4.63 -14.04 -11.20
N GLU A 157 -4.98 -13.49 -10.04
CA GLU A 157 -6.26 -13.69 -9.38
C GLU A 157 -7.19 -12.53 -9.72
N ARG A 158 -8.35 -12.86 -10.25
CA ARG A 158 -9.43 -11.92 -10.55
C ARG A 158 -10.68 -12.30 -9.76
N PHE A 159 -11.23 -11.35 -9.06
CA PHE A 159 -12.50 -11.50 -8.37
C PHE A 159 -13.60 -10.72 -9.10
N THR A 160 -14.68 -11.41 -9.46
CA THR A 160 -15.87 -10.78 -10.02
C THR A 160 -17.11 -11.21 -9.23
N LYS A 161 -18.07 -10.29 -9.05
CA LYS A 161 -19.31 -10.59 -8.31
C LYS A 161 -20.15 -11.69 -8.96
N LYS A 162 -19.99 -11.91 -10.27
CA LYS A 162 -20.78 -12.92 -11.03
C LYS A 162 -20.15 -14.30 -11.03
N GLU A 163 -18.82 -14.38 -11.07
CA GLU A 163 -18.08 -15.63 -11.31
C GLU A 163 -17.23 -16.04 -10.08
N GLY A 164 -17.19 -15.22 -9.01
CA GLY A 164 -16.35 -15.45 -7.87
C GLY A 164 -14.84 -15.22 -8.16
N ALA A 165 -13.99 -15.94 -7.46
CA ALA A 165 -12.54 -15.92 -7.65
C ALA A 165 -12.14 -16.79 -8.84
N SER A 166 -11.35 -16.26 -9.76
CA SER A 166 -10.79 -16.99 -10.90
C SER A 166 -9.30 -16.69 -11.04
N ILE A 167 -8.53 -17.71 -11.38
CA ILE A 167 -7.11 -17.59 -11.71
C ILE A 167 -6.99 -17.55 -13.22
N ARG A 168 -6.24 -16.58 -13.74
CA ARG A 168 -6.07 -16.39 -15.18
C ARG A 168 -4.61 -16.14 -15.55
N CYS A 169 -4.25 -16.52 -16.75
CA CYS A 169 -2.97 -16.14 -17.30
C CYS A 169 -2.99 -14.67 -17.74
N PRO A 170 -1.97 -13.86 -17.36
CA PRO A 170 -1.89 -12.46 -17.79
C PRO A 170 -1.55 -12.31 -19.27
N ASN A 171 -1.06 -13.37 -19.92
CA ASN A 171 -0.82 -13.39 -21.35
C ASN A 171 -2.16 -13.53 -22.10
N LYS A 172 -2.51 -12.51 -22.87
CA LYS A 172 -3.77 -12.44 -23.62
C LYS A 172 -3.90 -13.53 -24.68
N GLU A 173 -2.78 -14.02 -25.21
CA GLU A 173 -2.74 -15.06 -26.23
C GLU A 173 -2.95 -16.47 -25.66
N CYS A 174 -2.66 -16.64 -24.37
CA CYS A 174 -2.77 -17.94 -23.72
C CYS A 174 -4.22 -18.35 -23.40
N GLY A 175 -5.03 -17.39 -22.94
CA GLY A 175 -6.45 -17.64 -22.63
C GLY A 175 -6.72 -18.56 -21.43
N TYR A 176 -5.70 -19.07 -20.73
CA TYR A 176 -5.88 -19.95 -19.58
C TYR A 176 -6.68 -19.28 -18.47
N SER A 177 -7.73 -19.98 -18.01
CA SER A 177 -8.55 -19.54 -16.87
C SER A 177 -9.07 -20.74 -16.10
N GLU A 178 -8.90 -20.70 -14.78
CA GLU A 178 -9.36 -21.70 -13.82
C GLU A 178 -10.24 -21.03 -12.77
N LYS A 179 -11.41 -21.60 -12.47
CA LYS A 179 -12.25 -21.15 -11.38
C LYS A 179 -11.69 -21.68 -10.07
N VAL A 180 -11.44 -20.79 -9.11
CA VAL A 180 -11.10 -21.19 -7.76
C VAL A 180 -12.39 -21.41 -7.00
N ALA A 181 -12.67 -22.65 -6.60
CA ALA A 181 -13.72 -22.91 -5.62
C ALA A 181 -13.37 -22.15 -4.34
N GLU A 182 -14.32 -21.39 -3.78
CA GLU A 182 -14.09 -20.66 -2.54
C GLU A 182 -13.57 -21.63 -1.46
N PRO A 183 -12.52 -21.26 -0.71
CA PRO A 183 -12.26 -21.94 0.53
C PRO A 183 -13.45 -21.63 1.44
N SER A 184 -14.22 -22.66 1.77
CA SER A 184 -15.27 -22.60 2.76
C SER A 184 -14.71 -21.91 4.01
N ALA A 185 -15.25 -20.72 4.34
CA ALA A 185 -14.98 -20.06 5.60
C ALA A 185 -15.42 -20.99 6.74
N GLY A 186 -14.45 -21.53 7.48
CA GLY A 186 -14.64 -22.14 8.78
C GLY A 186 -14.51 -21.08 9.87
#